data_8fdfea39cb85214a6761b423eeddfd76
#
_entry.id   8fdfea39cb85214a6761b423eeddfd76
#
_cell.length_a   1.000
_cell.length_b   1.000
_cell.length_c   1.000
_cell.angle_alpha   90.00
_cell.angle_beta   90.00
_cell.angle_gamma   90.00
#
_symmetry.space_group_name_H-M   'P 1'
#
loop_
_entity.id
_entity.type
_entity.pdbx_description
1 polymer ?
#
loop_
_entity_poly.entity_id
_entity_poly.type
_entity_poly.pdbx_seq_one_letter_code
_entity_poly.pdbx_strand_id
1 'polypeptide(L)'
;MPSGRLDVELRLSLFGLTRSIDTRRFARYRNAVVVLASALLVIPLTLWLLSPAAVPDLAHGNIAGARALADGWAKGEMIVLVRHVERCDHSKAACLNDREGITDRARAVAVGLGARFEQLGLDNADLYNSPLVRATQTAGYMFNKVGSGDDWLINCRHDFLRNALAHKVAGRNLILVTHSECMQAMETALQRPTSAFGYGASLFVSTAQPQAPRLLGFIEASDWRSMTFP
;
A
#
# COMPACT_ATOMS: atom_id res chain seq x y z
N MET A 1 -29.12 41.54 -76.89
CA MET A 1 -28.62 40.20 -76.62
C MET A 1 -28.58 40.08 -75.10
N PRO A 2 -29.49 39.36 -74.45
CA PRO A 2 -29.55 39.32 -72.96
C PRO A 2 -28.80 38.09 -72.44
N SER A 3 -28.00 38.33 -71.40
CA SER A 3 -27.29 37.33 -70.62
C SER A 3 -28.27 36.71 -69.59
N GLY A 4 -28.52 35.43 -69.69
CA GLY A 4 -29.31 34.70 -68.69
C GLY A 4 -28.44 34.38 -67.48
N ARG A 5 -28.87 34.84 -66.31
CA ARG A 5 -28.39 34.36 -64.99
C ARG A 5 -29.26 33.20 -64.56
N LEU A 6 -28.63 32.05 -64.42
CA LEU A 6 -29.24 30.88 -63.78
C LEU A 6 -29.00 30.95 -62.26
N ASP A 7 -30.02 31.40 -61.52
CA ASP A 7 -30.03 31.27 -60.08
C ASP A 7 -30.46 29.83 -59.71
N VAL A 8 -29.48 29.07 -59.28
CA VAL A 8 -29.75 27.72 -58.68
C VAL A 8 -29.99 27.93 -57.20
N GLU A 9 -31.26 28.07 -56.80
CA GLU A 9 -31.67 27.99 -55.42
C GLU A 9 -31.55 26.55 -54.92
N LEU A 10 -30.50 26.28 -54.15
CA LEU A 10 -30.36 25.04 -53.41
C LEU A 10 -31.23 25.10 -52.17
N ARG A 11 -32.51 24.68 -52.26
CA ARG A 11 -33.35 24.49 -51.06
C ARG A 11 -32.92 23.24 -50.33
N LEU A 12 -32.03 23.45 -49.30
CA LEU A 12 -31.81 22.46 -48.26
C LEU A 12 -33.06 22.40 -47.37
N SER A 13 -33.95 21.47 -47.67
CA SER A 13 -35.02 21.07 -46.79
C SER A 13 -34.47 20.25 -45.65
N LEU A 14 -34.05 20.93 -44.60
CA LEU A 14 -33.81 20.29 -43.28
C LEU A 14 -35.17 19.93 -42.70
N PHE A 15 -35.49 18.65 -42.83
CA PHE A 15 -36.65 18.02 -42.20
C PHE A 15 -36.61 18.30 -40.69
N GLY A 16 -37.54 19.17 -40.28
CA GLY A 16 -37.72 19.54 -38.89
C GLY A 16 -38.18 18.39 -38.03
N LEU A 17 -37.29 17.82 -37.27
CA LEU A 17 -37.57 17.11 -36.03
C LEU A 17 -37.38 18.05 -34.85
N THR A 18 -38.08 19.18 -34.86
CA THR A 18 -38.32 19.94 -33.64
C THR A 18 -39.42 19.23 -32.85
N ARG A 19 -39.03 18.18 -32.16
CA ARG A 19 -39.86 17.60 -31.11
C ARG A 19 -39.99 18.66 -30.04
N SER A 20 -41.12 19.35 -30.04
CA SER A 20 -41.47 20.35 -29.00
C SER A 20 -41.35 19.65 -27.65
N ILE A 21 -40.23 19.91 -26.96
CA ILE A 21 -40.05 19.46 -25.59
C ILE A 21 -41.07 20.21 -24.76
N ASP A 22 -42.05 19.48 -24.21
CA ASP A 22 -43.13 20.07 -23.40
C ASP A 22 -42.51 20.71 -22.15
N THR A 23 -42.14 21.98 -22.25
CA THR A 23 -41.45 22.75 -21.22
C THR A 23 -42.27 22.89 -19.92
N ARG A 24 -43.61 22.63 -20.00
CA ARG A 24 -44.46 22.64 -18.79
C ARG A 24 -44.26 21.36 -17.95
N ARG A 25 -44.06 20.22 -18.59
CA ARG A 25 -43.68 18.99 -17.86
C ARG A 25 -42.28 19.07 -17.28
N PHE A 26 -41.35 19.69 -18.01
CA PHE A 26 -39.99 19.89 -17.52
C PHE A 26 -39.93 20.81 -16.28
N ALA A 27 -40.76 21.86 -16.24
CA ALA A 27 -40.82 22.75 -15.08
C ALA A 27 -41.29 22.05 -13.79
N ARG A 28 -42.19 21.04 -13.92
CA ARG A 28 -42.72 20.27 -12.78
C ARG A 28 -41.63 19.39 -12.11
N TYR A 29 -40.68 18.90 -12.88
CA TYR A 29 -39.60 18.02 -12.37
C TYR A 29 -38.24 18.73 -12.28
N ARG A 30 -38.16 19.99 -12.66
CA ARG A 30 -36.90 20.75 -12.68
C ARG A 30 -36.15 20.68 -11.34
N ASN A 31 -36.85 20.87 -10.23
CA ASN A 31 -36.23 20.85 -8.92
C ASN A 31 -35.75 19.42 -8.55
N ALA A 32 -36.53 18.40 -8.87
CA ALA A 32 -36.11 17.00 -8.67
C ALA A 32 -34.89 16.63 -9.52
N VAL A 33 -34.85 17.07 -10.78
CA VAL A 33 -33.70 16.84 -11.68
C VAL A 33 -32.45 17.56 -11.16
N VAL A 34 -32.59 18.80 -10.70
CA VAL A 34 -31.46 19.57 -10.12
C VAL A 34 -30.95 18.89 -8.86
N VAL A 35 -31.83 18.46 -7.95
CA VAL A 35 -31.43 17.75 -6.72
C VAL A 35 -30.75 16.43 -7.05
N LEU A 36 -31.27 15.64 -7.97
CA LEU A 36 -30.66 14.38 -8.39
C LEU A 36 -29.30 14.62 -9.06
N ALA A 37 -29.20 15.58 -9.96
CA ALA A 37 -27.94 15.92 -10.63
C ALA A 37 -26.89 16.40 -9.60
N SER A 38 -27.30 17.26 -8.64
CA SER A 38 -26.43 17.72 -7.56
C SER A 38 -25.98 16.56 -6.67
N ALA A 39 -26.89 15.66 -6.30
CA ALA A 39 -26.55 14.47 -5.49
C ALA A 39 -25.58 13.53 -6.23
N LEU A 40 -25.77 13.32 -7.54
CA LEU A 40 -24.89 12.51 -8.38
C LEU A 40 -23.47 13.09 -8.52
N LEU A 41 -23.30 14.38 -8.35
CA LEU A 41 -21.99 15.05 -8.36
C LEU A 41 -21.38 15.14 -6.96
N VAL A 42 -22.16 15.55 -5.98
CA VAL A 42 -21.66 15.82 -4.62
C VAL A 42 -21.32 14.53 -3.90
N ILE A 43 -22.18 13.50 -3.99
CA ILE A 43 -21.92 12.22 -3.27
C ILE A 43 -20.61 11.57 -3.70
N PRO A 44 -20.34 11.31 -5.00
CA PRO A 44 -19.08 10.67 -5.40
C PRO A 44 -17.87 11.55 -5.12
N LEU A 45 -18.00 12.88 -5.27
CA LEU A 45 -16.92 13.82 -4.93
C LEU A 45 -16.60 13.75 -3.44
N THR A 46 -17.63 13.77 -2.59
CA THR A 46 -17.45 13.66 -1.13
C THR A 46 -16.83 12.32 -0.74
N LEU A 47 -17.31 11.21 -1.32
CA LEU A 47 -16.74 9.88 -1.09
C LEU A 47 -15.28 9.81 -1.54
N TRP A 48 -14.94 10.41 -2.67
CA TRP A 48 -13.57 10.48 -3.16
C TRP A 48 -12.66 11.32 -2.25
N LEU A 49 -13.13 12.49 -1.80
CA LEU A 49 -12.39 13.38 -0.89
C LEU A 49 -12.19 12.77 0.51
N LEU A 50 -13.15 11.95 0.97
CA LEU A 50 -13.08 11.27 2.27
C LEU A 50 -12.41 9.90 2.19
N SER A 51 -12.07 9.42 0.99
CA SER A 51 -11.39 8.13 0.83
C SER A 51 -10.01 8.18 1.48
N PRO A 52 -9.66 7.22 2.35
CA PRO A 52 -8.33 7.17 2.93
C PRO A 52 -7.28 7.04 1.83
N ALA A 53 -6.20 7.82 1.94
CA ALA A 53 -5.11 7.75 0.98
C ALA A 53 -4.46 6.36 1.01
N ALA A 54 -4.13 5.83 -0.18
CA ALA A 54 -3.37 4.59 -0.30
C ALA A 54 -2.03 4.68 0.45
N VAL A 55 -1.49 3.53 0.81
CA VAL A 55 -0.17 3.45 1.44
C VAL A 55 0.89 3.96 0.46
N PRO A 56 1.73 4.93 0.83
CA PRO A 56 2.75 5.46 -0.07
C PRO A 56 3.81 4.42 -0.43
N ASP A 57 4.14 4.33 -1.71
CA ASP A 57 5.35 3.64 -2.16
C ASP A 57 6.56 4.54 -1.86
N LEU A 58 7.56 3.99 -1.16
CA LEU A 58 8.76 4.71 -0.77
C LEU A 58 9.89 4.60 -1.82
N ALA A 59 9.79 3.65 -2.75
CA ALA A 59 10.84 3.38 -3.73
C ALA A 59 10.74 4.24 -4.99
N HIS A 60 9.52 4.60 -5.42
CA HIS A 60 9.30 5.23 -6.70
C HIS A 60 9.03 6.74 -6.60
N GLY A 61 10.13 7.53 -6.61
CA GLY A 61 10.04 8.99 -6.67
C GLY A 61 9.61 9.68 -5.38
N ASN A 62 9.46 8.95 -4.28
CA ASN A 62 9.05 9.49 -2.99
C ASN A 62 10.26 9.90 -2.14
N ILE A 63 10.99 10.93 -2.60
CA ILE A 63 12.20 11.43 -1.90
C ILE A 63 11.90 11.85 -0.46
N ALA A 64 10.76 12.49 -0.22
CA ALA A 64 10.38 12.93 1.12
C ALA A 64 10.12 11.74 2.05
N GLY A 65 9.46 10.69 1.56
CA GLY A 65 9.23 9.45 2.31
C GLY A 65 10.51 8.69 2.58
N ALA A 66 11.40 8.57 1.59
CA ALA A 66 12.71 7.93 1.76
C ALA A 66 13.59 8.66 2.79
N ARG A 67 13.59 9.99 2.77
CA ARG A 67 14.29 10.80 3.78
C ARG A 67 13.68 10.62 5.17
N ALA A 68 12.36 10.67 5.29
CA ALA A 68 11.68 10.45 6.56
C ALA A 68 11.94 9.04 7.12
N LEU A 69 12.07 8.02 6.25
CA LEU A 69 12.48 6.68 6.65
C LEU A 69 13.90 6.68 7.20
N ALA A 70 14.87 7.26 6.49
CA ALA A 70 16.27 7.30 6.91
C ALA A 70 16.42 8.07 8.25
N ASP A 71 15.78 9.23 8.38
CA ASP A 71 15.83 10.05 9.60
C ASP A 71 15.21 9.33 10.81
N GLY A 72 14.05 8.70 10.61
CA GLY A 72 13.38 7.95 11.67
C GLY A 72 14.12 6.66 12.03
N TRP A 73 14.73 5.99 11.05
CA TRP A 73 15.56 4.81 11.28
C TRP A 73 16.79 5.16 12.14
N ALA A 74 17.50 6.23 11.80
CA ALA A 74 18.66 6.69 12.55
C ALA A 74 18.33 7.03 14.02
N LYS A 75 17.11 7.47 14.30
CA LYS A 75 16.62 7.79 15.66
C LYS A 75 16.03 6.59 16.40
N GLY A 76 15.92 5.44 15.76
CA GLY A 76 15.24 4.28 16.32
C GLY A 76 13.74 4.48 16.50
N GLU A 77 13.09 5.23 15.62
CA GLU A 77 11.67 5.60 15.69
C GLU A 77 10.79 4.78 14.72
N MET A 78 11.28 3.62 14.26
CA MET A 78 10.54 2.81 13.29
C MET A 78 10.08 1.48 13.87
N ILE A 79 8.86 1.07 13.44
CA ILE A 79 8.42 -0.33 13.41
C ILE A 79 8.36 -0.71 11.94
N VAL A 80 9.00 -1.81 11.56
CA VAL A 80 8.93 -2.34 10.21
C VAL A 80 8.40 -3.77 10.23
N LEU A 81 7.38 -4.02 9.42
CA LEU A 81 6.86 -5.35 9.17
C LEU A 81 7.45 -5.85 7.86
N VAL A 82 8.10 -7.00 7.90
CA VAL A 82 8.62 -7.67 6.70
C VAL A 82 7.78 -8.92 6.45
N ARG A 83 7.09 -8.96 5.32
CA ARG A 83 6.42 -10.18 4.89
C ARG A 83 7.49 -11.25 4.60
N HIS A 84 7.30 -12.48 5.12
CA HIS A 84 8.20 -13.58 4.77
C HIS A 84 8.33 -13.70 3.23
N VAL A 85 9.46 -14.17 2.75
CA VAL A 85 9.70 -14.40 1.31
C VAL A 85 8.87 -15.59 0.80
N GLU A 86 8.93 -15.87 -0.50
CA GLU A 86 8.07 -16.85 -1.17
C GLU A 86 8.00 -18.18 -0.44
N ARG A 87 6.79 -18.59 -0.05
CA ARG A 87 6.54 -19.86 0.66
C ARG A 87 6.46 -21.03 -0.32
N CYS A 88 6.94 -22.18 0.13
CA CYS A 88 7.06 -23.35 -0.71
C CYS A 88 5.71 -23.99 -1.07
N ASP A 89 4.81 -24.14 -0.11
CA ASP A 89 3.51 -24.79 -0.27
C ASP A 89 2.53 -24.03 -1.22
N HIS A 90 2.84 -22.78 -1.59
CA HIS A 90 2.10 -21.95 -2.55
C HIS A 90 2.89 -21.68 -3.84
N SER A 91 3.95 -22.43 -4.08
CA SER A 91 4.82 -22.28 -5.25
C SER A 91 5.04 -23.61 -5.95
N LYS A 92 5.38 -23.54 -7.25
CA LYS A 92 5.86 -24.68 -8.03
C LYS A 92 7.40 -24.81 -7.98
N ALA A 93 8.08 -23.82 -7.36
CA ALA A 93 9.53 -23.87 -7.20
C ALA A 93 9.95 -24.91 -6.16
N ALA A 94 11.20 -25.37 -6.24
CA ALA A 94 11.75 -26.28 -5.25
C ALA A 94 11.73 -25.68 -3.85
N CYS A 95 11.33 -26.45 -2.86
CA CYS A 95 11.45 -26.08 -1.46
C CYS A 95 12.91 -26.02 -1.04
N LEU A 96 13.26 -25.11 -0.15
CA LEU A 96 14.61 -25.06 0.42
C LEU A 96 14.89 -26.36 1.22
N ASN A 97 14.03 -26.73 2.15
CA ASN A 97 14.13 -27.94 2.95
C ASN A 97 12.80 -28.38 3.57
N ASP A 98 11.86 -27.49 3.76
CA ASP A 98 10.58 -27.72 4.42
C ASP A 98 9.43 -27.21 3.53
N ARG A 99 8.34 -27.99 3.44
CA ARG A 99 7.18 -27.63 2.64
C ARG A 99 6.45 -26.40 3.19
N GLU A 100 6.43 -26.20 4.50
CA GLU A 100 5.87 -25.01 5.15
C GLU A 100 6.85 -23.82 5.18
N GLY A 101 8.07 -24.06 4.73
CA GLY A 101 9.14 -23.08 4.66
C GLY A 101 9.11 -22.23 3.38
N ILE A 102 10.27 -21.71 3.03
CA ILE A 102 10.48 -20.89 1.82
C ILE A 102 10.96 -21.74 0.66
N THR A 103 10.84 -21.21 -0.56
CA THR A 103 11.45 -21.82 -1.75
C THR A 103 12.98 -21.62 -1.74
N ASP A 104 13.74 -22.49 -2.41
CA ASP A 104 15.19 -22.35 -2.53
C ASP A 104 15.59 -21.02 -3.18
N ARG A 105 14.89 -20.60 -4.23
CA ARG A 105 15.14 -19.29 -4.88
C ARG A 105 14.85 -18.10 -3.97
N ALA A 106 13.91 -18.20 -3.02
CA ALA A 106 13.56 -17.12 -2.11
C ALA A 106 14.65 -16.85 -1.07
N ARG A 107 15.54 -17.82 -0.82
CA ARG A 107 16.72 -17.64 0.04
C ARG A 107 17.58 -16.45 -0.41
N ALA A 108 17.86 -16.34 -1.70
CA ALA A 108 18.65 -15.23 -2.25
C ALA A 108 17.93 -13.87 -2.07
N VAL A 109 16.60 -13.86 -2.14
CA VAL A 109 15.80 -12.64 -1.88
C VAL A 109 15.95 -12.24 -0.42
N ALA A 110 15.81 -13.18 0.53
CA ALA A 110 15.97 -12.89 1.96
C ALA A 110 17.36 -12.34 2.29
N VAL A 111 18.43 -12.96 1.77
CA VAL A 111 19.81 -12.47 1.94
C VAL A 111 19.96 -11.06 1.37
N GLY A 112 19.42 -10.79 0.18
CA GLY A 112 19.45 -9.47 -0.45
C GLY A 112 18.72 -8.40 0.36
N LEU A 113 17.57 -8.74 0.95
CA LEU A 113 16.84 -7.84 1.87
C LEU A 113 17.67 -7.56 3.13
N GLY A 114 18.26 -8.59 3.72
CA GLY A 114 19.13 -8.46 4.88
C GLY A 114 20.26 -7.45 4.65
N ALA A 115 20.95 -7.55 3.51
CA ALA A 115 21.99 -6.60 3.13
C ALA A 115 21.49 -5.14 3.03
N ARG A 116 20.21 -4.91 2.67
CA ARG A 116 19.61 -3.57 2.67
C ARG A 116 19.33 -3.05 4.08
N PHE A 117 18.87 -3.91 4.97
CA PHE A 117 18.70 -3.56 6.37
C PHE A 117 20.04 -3.30 7.07
N GLU A 118 21.10 -4.02 6.71
CA GLU A 118 22.46 -3.74 7.19
C GLU A 118 22.95 -2.34 6.75
N GLN A 119 22.62 -1.91 5.52
CA GLN A 119 22.93 -0.56 5.05
C GLN A 119 22.19 0.53 5.83
N LEU A 120 20.98 0.25 6.33
CA LEU A 120 20.28 1.15 7.25
C LEU A 120 20.89 1.18 8.65
N GLY A 121 21.64 0.16 9.03
CA GLY A 121 22.20 -0.04 10.38
C GLY A 121 21.27 -0.86 11.28
N LEU A 122 21.80 -1.93 11.88
CA LEU A 122 21.05 -2.85 12.73
C LEU A 122 21.42 -2.78 14.22
N ASP A 123 22.40 -1.97 14.61
CA ASP A 123 22.89 -1.88 16.00
C ASP A 123 21.77 -1.49 16.98
N ASN A 124 20.87 -0.62 16.53
CA ASN A 124 19.72 -0.15 17.30
C ASN A 124 18.41 -0.78 16.81
N ALA A 125 18.41 -2.09 16.47
CA ALA A 125 17.23 -2.79 16.03
C ALA A 125 16.96 -4.04 16.87
N ASP A 126 15.71 -4.21 17.28
CA ASP A 126 15.20 -5.42 17.91
C ASP A 126 14.45 -6.25 16.86
N LEU A 127 14.71 -7.56 16.85
CA LEU A 127 14.15 -8.48 15.87
C LEU A 127 13.18 -9.46 16.54
N TYR A 128 11.98 -9.52 16.02
CA TYR A 128 10.98 -10.56 16.30
C TYR A 128 10.53 -11.21 15.00
N ASN A 129 10.19 -12.48 15.04
CA ASN A 129 9.60 -13.16 13.90
C ASN A 129 8.44 -14.07 14.33
N SER A 130 7.50 -14.27 13.42
CA SER A 130 6.50 -15.33 13.59
C SER A 130 7.19 -16.69 13.75
N PRO A 131 6.70 -17.57 14.64
CA PRO A 131 7.28 -18.90 14.84
C PRO A 131 7.08 -19.84 13.65
N LEU A 132 6.27 -19.47 12.63
CA LEU A 132 6.08 -20.29 11.44
C LEU A 132 7.37 -20.43 10.64
N VAL A 133 7.65 -21.64 10.14
CA VAL A 133 8.91 -22.02 9.48
C VAL A 133 9.34 -20.99 8.43
N ARG A 134 8.42 -20.55 7.55
CA ARG A 134 8.72 -19.58 6.50
C ARG A 134 9.19 -18.22 7.03
N ALA A 135 8.63 -17.74 8.14
CA ALA A 135 9.04 -16.48 8.75
C ALA A 135 10.38 -16.64 9.48
N THR A 136 10.57 -17.74 10.21
CA THR A 136 11.83 -18.10 10.88
C THR A 136 12.97 -18.23 9.88
N GLN A 137 12.76 -18.93 8.76
CA GLN A 137 13.78 -19.06 7.70
C GLN A 137 14.08 -17.68 7.06
N THR A 138 13.04 -16.86 6.80
CA THR A 138 13.23 -15.51 6.26
C THR A 138 14.11 -14.68 7.20
N ALA A 139 13.79 -14.64 8.50
CA ALA A 139 14.58 -13.90 9.50
C ALA A 139 16.03 -14.44 9.59
N GLY A 140 16.19 -15.77 9.60
CA GLY A 140 17.50 -16.41 9.63
C GLY A 140 18.39 -16.01 8.45
N TYR A 141 17.84 -15.98 7.23
CA TYR A 141 18.62 -15.58 6.04
C TYR A 141 18.80 -14.07 5.91
N MET A 142 17.87 -13.26 6.42
CA MET A 142 18.02 -11.81 6.40
C MET A 142 19.06 -11.32 7.42
N PHE A 143 19.04 -11.87 8.63
CA PHE A 143 19.76 -11.28 9.77
C PHE A 143 20.81 -12.20 10.41
N ASN A 144 21.03 -13.35 9.84
CA ASN A 144 21.88 -14.43 10.40
C ASN A 144 21.53 -14.76 11.87
N LYS A 145 20.32 -14.47 12.27
CA LYS A 145 19.74 -14.78 13.59
C LYS A 145 18.22 -14.90 13.46
N VAL A 146 17.64 -15.63 14.37
CA VAL A 146 16.19 -15.74 14.54
C VAL A 146 15.82 -14.91 15.75
N GLY A 147 14.79 -14.11 15.61
CA GLY A 147 14.24 -13.30 16.71
C GLY A 147 13.41 -14.14 17.67
N SER A 148 12.85 -13.53 18.70
CA SER A 148 11.86 -14.16 19.55
C SER A 148 10.62 -14.52 18.71
N GLY A 149 10.24 -15.79 18.73
CA GLY A 149 9.11 -16.30 17.96
C GLY A 149 7.83 -16.22 18.79
N ASP A 150 7.06 -15.15 18.64
CA ASP A 150 5.87 -14.91 19.43
C ASP A 150 4.58 -15.16 18.64
N ASP A 151 3.60 -15.78 19.27
CA ASP A 151 2.31 -16.15 18.69
C ASP A 151 1.48 -14.94 18.23
N TRP A 152 1.68 -13.76 18.82
CA TRP A 152 1.00 -12.54 18.36
C TRP A 152 1.39 -12.11 16.93
N LEU A 153 2.51 -12.62 16.41
CA LEU A 153 2.94 -12.43 15.03
C LEU A 153 2.30 -13.44 14.04
N ILE A 154 1.46 -14.35 14.53
CA ILE A 154 0.57 -15.20 13.73
C ILE A 154 -0.87 -14.71 13.84
N ASN A 155 -1.33 -14.47 15.08
CA ASN A 155 -2.70 -14.09 15.40
C ASN A 155 -2.87 -12.57 15.39
N CYS A 156 -2.63 -11.95 14.24
CA CYS A 156 -2.55 -10.49 14.11
C CYS A 156 -3.89 -9.76 14.09
N ARG A 157 -5.02 -10.46 14.15
CA ARG A 157 -6.34 -9.86 13.88
C ARG A 157 -6.80 -8.83 14.93
N HIS A 158 -6.38 -9.00 16.17
CA HIS A 158 -6.77 -8.11 17.26
C HIS A 158 -5.53 -7.56 17.95
N ASP A 159 -5.55 -6.28 18.30
CA ASP A 159 -4.52 -5.63 19.10
C ASP A 159 -3.09 -5.65 18.54
N PHE A 160 -2.93 -5.94 17.24
CA PHE A 160 -1.60 -6.09 16.64
C PHE A 160 -0.74 -4.82 16.81
N LEU A 161 -1.30 -3.64 16.51
CA LEU A 161 -0.61 -2.36 16.72
C LEU A 161 -0.23 -2.16 18.20
N ARG A 162 -1.15 -2.48 19.13
CA ARG A 162 -0.87 -2.37 20.58
C ARG A 162 0.27 -3.29 20.99
N ASN A 163 0.29 -4.53 20.52
CA ASN A 163 1.36 -5.48 20.80
C ASN A 163 2.70 -5.00 20.21
N ALA A 164 2.69 -4.52 18.97
CA ALA A 164 3.89 -3.97 18.35
C ALA A 164 4.44 -2.75 19.12
N LEU A 165 3.57 -1.86 19.58
CA LEU A 165 3.96 -0.71 20.41
C LEU A 165 4.47 -1.13 21.79
N ALA A 166 3.91 -2.19 22.39
CA ALA A 166 4.39 -2.72 23.68
C ALA A 166 5.80 -3.31 23.59
N HIS A 167 6.18 -3.85 22.42
CA HIS A 167 7.53 -4.39 22.17
C HIS A 167 8.51 -3.32 21.65
N LYS A 168 8.04 -2.12 21.32
CA LYS A 168 8.84 -1.04 20.78
C LYS A 168 9.60 -0.32 21.91
N VAL A 169 10.91 -0.49 21.95
CA VAL A 169 11.81 0.21 22.88
C VAL A 169 12.15 1.60 22.29
N ALA A 170 12.14 2.62 23.13
CA ALA A 170 12.53 3.97 22.73
C ALA A 170 13.99 4.00 22.25
N GLY A 171 14.23 4.69 21.12
CA GLY A 171 15.56 4.78 20.51
C GLY A 171 16.02 3.50 19.79
N ARG A 172 15.19 2.47 19.67
CA ARG A 172 15.48 1.23 18.94
C ARG A 172 14.42 0.93 17.90
N ASN A 173 14.80 0.59 16.69
CA ASN A 173 13.87 0.13 15.68
C ASN A 173 13.34 -1.25 16.02
N LEU A 174 12.12 -1.54 15.63
CA LEU A 174 11.50 -2.85 15.82
C LEU A 174 11.25 -3.51 14.45
N ILE A 175 11.89 -4.64 14.22
CA ILE A 175 11.74 -5.43 12.99
C ILE A 175 10.86 -6.64 13.30
N LEU A 176 9.78 -6.81 12.53
CA LEU A 176 8.79 -7.87 12.68
C LEU A 176 8.72 -8.69 11.38
N VAL A 177 9.35 -9.88 11.33
CA VAL A 177 9.20 -10.78 10.19
C VAL A 177 7.93 -11.60 10.35
N THR A 178 6.94 -11.36 9.49
CA THR A 178 5.56 -11.83 9.68
C THR A 178 4.85 -12.13 8.35
N HIS A 179 3.54 -11.98 8.30
CA HIS A 179 2.64 -12.40 7.23
C HIS A 179 1.85 -11.20 6.66
N SER A 180 1.25 -11.40 5.47
CA SER A 180 0.36 -10.40 4.83
C SER A 180 -0.80 -9.98 5.74
N GLU A 181 -1.36 -10.93 6.48
CA GLU A 181 -2.49 -10.69 7.39
C GLU A 181 -2.12 -9.72 8.53
N CYS A 182 -0.88 -9.78 9.01
CA CYS A 182 -0.38 -8.86 10.04
C CYS A 182 -0.12 -7.47 9.47
N MET A 183 0.36 -7.38 8.23
CA MET A 183 0.51 -6.09 7.54
C MET A 183 -0.86 -5.42 7.33
N GLN A 184 -1.86 -6.18 6.88
CA GLN A 184 -3.24 -5.69 6.73
C GLN A 184 -3.87 -5.28 8.08
N ALA A 185 -3.59 -6.03 9.16
CA ALA A 185 -4.03 -5.66 10.51
C ALA A 185 -3.40 -4.33 10.96
N MET A 186 -2.12 -4.10 10.65
CA MET A 186 -1.44 -2.83 10.92
C MET A 186 -2.04 -1.68 10.12
N GLU A 187 -2.28 -1.87 8.81
CA GLU A 187 -2.94 -0.87 7.96
C GLU A 187 -4.32 -0.50 8.52
N THR A 188 -5.12 -1.51 8.85
CA THR A 188 -6.48 -1.33 9.41
C THR A 188 -6.43 -0.56 10.73
N ALA A 189 -5.52 -0.93 11.66
CA ALA A 189 -5.36 -0.25 12.94
C ALA A 189 -4.93 1.22 12.79
N LEU A 190 -4.21 1.54 11.70
CA LEU A 190 -3.78 2.89 11.33
C LEU A 190 -4.75 3.59 10.36
N GLN A 191 -5.98 3.05 10.21
CA GLN A 191 -7.05 3.62 9.38
C GLN A 191 -6.64 3.80 7.92
N ARG A 192 -5.88 2.84 7.37
CA ARG A 192 -5.48 2.79 5.97
C ARG A 192 -6.21 1.67 5.23
N PRO A 193 -6.46 1.82 3.93
CA PRO A 193 -6.95 0.72 3.11
C PRO A 193 -5.91 -0.39 3.08
N THR A 194 -6.38 -1.64 3.09
CA THR A 194 -5.50 -2.80 3.03
C THR A 194 -4.91 -2.98 1.64
N SER A 195 -3.61 -3.31 1.60
CA SER A 195 -2.83 -3.50 0.38
C SER A 195 -2.43 -4.96 0.21
N ALA A 196 -2.23 -5.37 -1.04
CA ALA A 196 -1.73 -6.70 -1.38
C ALA A 196 -0.20 -6.63 -1.58
N PHE A 197 0.55 -6.62 -0.50
CA PHE A 197 2.02 -6.62 -0.55
C PHE A 197 2.59 -7.94 -1.07
N GLY A 198 3.65 -7.86 -1.88
CA GLY A 198 4.40 -9.00 -2.35
C GLY A 198 5.20 -9.73 -1.25
N TYR A 199 5.73 -10.90 -1.57
CA TYR A 199 6.66 -11.60 -0.68
C TYR A 199 7.94 -10.79 -0.47
N GLY A 200 8.38 -10.65 0.78
CA GLY A 200 9.55 -9.86 1.15
C GLY A 200 9.30 -8.34 1.18
N ALA A 201 8.07 -7.88 0.94
CA ALA A 201 7.73 -6.47 1.09
C ALA A 201 7.92 -6.01 2.54
N SER A 202 8.31 -4.77 2.70
CA SER A 202 8.53 -4.11 4.00
C SER A 202 7.58 -2.94 4.17
N LEU A 203 6.82 -2.91 5.27
CA LEU A 203 5.86 -1.86 5.63
C LEU A 203 6.42 -1.08 6.83
N PHE A 204 6.53 0.23 6.70
CA PHE A 204 7.18 1.11 7.68
C PHE A 204 6.16 1.96 8.44
N VAL A 205 6.24 1.94 9.76
CA VAL A 205 5.42 2.74 10.67
C VAL A 205 6.34 3.62 11.50
N SER A 206 6.13 4.92 11.45
CA SER A 206 6.84 5.88 12.30
C SER A 206 6.19 5.95 13.67
N THR A 207 7.02 5.87 14.71
CA THR A 207 6.68 6.05 16.12
C THR A 207 7.31 7.30 16.71
N ALA A 208 7.69 8.28 15.87
CA ALA A 208 8.19 9.58 16.32
C ALA A 208 7.21 10.27 17.29
N GLN A 209 5.92 9.98 17.14
CA GLN A 209 4.86 10.32 18.08
C GLN A 209 4.23 9.02 18.59
N PRO A 210 4.66 8.47 19.73
CA PRO A 210 4.21 7.16 20.21
C PRO A 210 2.69 7.04 20.41
N GLN A 211 2.01 8.14 20.76
CA GLN A 211 0.54 8.18 20.93
C GLN A 211 -0.22 8.29 19.60
N ALA A 212 0.47 8.63 18.51
CA ALA A 212 -0.09 8.78 17.19
C ALA A 212 0.84 8.20 16.12
N PRO A 213 1.10 6.87 16.13
CA PRO A 213 1.95 6.22 15.14
C PRO A 213 1.36 6.41 13.74
N ARG A 214 2.21 6.57 12.75
CA ARG A 214 1.79 6.83 11.37
C ARG A 214 2.41 5.85 10.41
N LEU A 215 1.60 5.32 9.51
CA LEU A 215 2.10 4.56 8.38
C LEU A 215 2.90 5.50 7.47
N LEU A 216 4.18 5.21 7.29
CA LEU A 216 5.07 5.99 6.45
C LEU A 216 4.97 5.55 4.99
N GLY A 217 4.97 4.25 4.72
CA GLY A 217 4.88 3.67 3.40
C GLY A 217 5.43 2.24 3.36
N PHE A 218 5.59 1.73 2.16
CA PHE A 218 6.12 0.38 1.93
C PHE A 218 7.22 0.38 0.87
N ILE A 219 7.99 -0.71 0.82
CA ILE A 219 8.97 -1.02 -0.22
C ILE A 219 8.77 -2.50 -0.60
N GLU A 220 8.52 -2.79 -1.88
CA GLU A 220 8.51 -4.16 -2.38
C GLU A 220 9.93 -4.75 -2.40
N ALA A 221 10.05 -6.07 -2.31
CA ALA A 221 11.36 -6.74 -2.27
C ALA A 221 12.24 -6.42 -3.49
N SER A 222 11.63 -6.28 -4.69
CA SER A 222 12.33 -5.91 -5.93
C SER A 222 12.89 -4.49 -5.91
N ASP A 223 12.23 -3.59 -5.18
CA ASP A 223 12.41 -2.15 -5.31
C ASP A 223 13.44 -1.58 -4.35
N TRP A 224 13.89 -2.38 -3.39
CA TRP A 224 14.99 -2.01 -2.52
C TRP A 224 16.28 -1.62 -3.26
N ARG A 225 16.47 -2.14 -4.48
CA ARG A 225 17.65 -1.81 -5.30
C ARG A 225 17.62 -0.38 -5.83
N SER A 226 16.44 0.19 -6.04
CA SER A 226 16.24 1.57 -6.50
C SER A 226 16.28 2.59 -5.37
N MET A 227 16.22 2.13 -4.12
CA MET A 227 16.32 3.01 -2.95
C MET A 227 17.73 3.58 -2.80
N THR A 228 17.81 4.90 -2.74
CA THR A 228 19.02 5.63 -2.35
C THR A 228 18.70 6.32 -1.03
N PHE A 229 19.34 5.91 0.02
CA PHE A 229 19.27 6.62 1.30
C PHE A 229 20.29 7.78 1.27
N PRO A 230 19.88 8.99 1.67
CA PRO A 230 20.75 10.16 1.67
C PRO A 230 21.87 10.04 2.69
#